data_14b56d9ea4990dc6fb7f0fab68cc0e8b
#
_entry.id   14b56d9ea4990dc6fb7f0fab68cc0e8b
#
_cell.length_a   1.000
_cell.length_b   1.000
_cell.length_c   1.000
_cell.angle_alpha   90.00
_cell.angle_beta   90.00
_cell.angle_gamma   90.00
#
_symmetry.space_group_name_H-M   'P 1'
#
loop_
_entity.id
_entity.type
_entity.pdbx_description
1 polymer ?
#
loop_
_entity_poly.entity_id
_entity_poly.type
_entity_poly.pdbx_seq_one_letter_code
_entity_poly.pdbx_strand_id
1 'polypeptide(L)'
;VSKATVVRKVDTVDLYIDQNRIKDVLQTPGMFDLALPFVIGSIPEESVNYGSDLKTGDRVIRIGEKDVEFIQDSRPMLAELAGQVSDISVVRDNDTIDLAVQVDTAGRIGVILQQPDVRTKDYNLISAIPAGIKKTFSTIGGYLQDLKLVLTPSTEAYKSVGSFIAIGQIFPSAWNWFSFLNILAM
;
A
#
# COMPACT_ATOMS: atom_id res chain seq x y z
N VAL A 1 -0.95 -10.23 -17.20
CA VAL A 1 -2.30 -10.57 -16.68
C VAL A 1 -3.30 -10.15 -17.74
N SER A 2 -4.05 -11.09 -18.30
CA SER A 2 -5.03 -10.78 -19.35
C SER A 2 -6.47 -10.73 -18.84
N LYS A 3 -6.67 -11.09 -17.57
CA LYS A 3 -7.98 -11.19 -16.95
C LYS A 3 -7.89 -10.81 -15.47
N ALA A 4 -8.80 -9.97 -15.00
CA ALA A 4 -9.02 -9.67 -13.59
C ALA A 4 -10.46 -10.06 -13.24
N THR A 5 -10.63 -10.78 -12.15
CA THR A 5 -11.95 -11.09 -11.59
C THR A 5 -12.24 -10.10 -10.47
N VAL A 6 -13.29 -9.31 -10.62
CA VAL A 6 -13.70 -8.29 -9.65
C VAL A 6 -15.07 -8.60 -9.08
N VAL A 7 -15.26 -8.33 -7.80
CA VAL A 7 -16.57 -8.40 -7.15
C VAL A 7 -17.18 -7.00 -7.24
N ARG A 8 -18.36 -6.92 -7.84
CA ARG A 8 -19.12 -5.67 -7.93
C ARG A 8 -20.45 -5.85 -7.22
N LYS A 9 -20.57 -5.26 -6.05
CA LYS A 9 -21.70 -5.50 -5.11
C LYS A 9 -21.79 -6.99 -4.75
N VAL A 10 -22.70 -7.74 -5.37
CA VAL A 10 -22.93 -9.18 -5.11
C VAL A 10 -22.42 -10.04 -6.28
N ASP A 11 -22.19 -9.44 -7.43
CA ASP A 11 -21.82 -10.15 -8.66
C ASP A 11 -20.30 -10.20 -8.86
N THR A 12 -19.83 -11.34 -9.33
CA THR A 12 -18.45 -11.53 -9.75
C THR A 12 -18.34 -11.34 -11.25
N VAL A 13 -17.56 -10.36 -11.68
CA VAL A 13 -17.39 -10.01 -13.09
C VAL A 13 -15.94 -10.20 -13.51
N ASP A 14 -15.75 -10.89 -14.65
CA ASP A 14 -14.45 -11.05 -15.27
C ASP A 14 -14.18 -9.88 -16.23
N LEU A 15 -13.14 -9.11 -15.94
CA LEU A 15 -12.67 -8.03 -16.80
C LEU A 15 -11.47 -8.51 -17.60
N TYR A 16 -11.53 -8.40 -18.91
CA TYR A 16 -10.39 -8.65 -19.78
C TYR A 16 -9.59 -7.37 -19.96
N ILE A 17 -8.31 -7.44 -19.62
CA ILE A 17 -7.38 -6.31 -19.73
C ILE A 17 -6.69 -6.43 -21.07
N ASP A 18 -6.95 -5.48 -21.98
CA ASP A 18 -6.22 -5.38 -23.24
C ASP A 18 -4.75 -5.09 -22.94
N GLN A 19 -3.84 -5.86 -23.55
CA GLN A 19 -2.40 -5.69 -23.40
C GLN A 19 -1.94 -4.29 -23.82
N ASN A 20 -2.62 -3.66 -24.76
CA ASN A 20 -2.32 -2.29 -25.18
C ASN A 20 -2.64 -1.23 -24.12
N ARG A 21 -3.45 -1.59 -23.12
CA ARG A 21 -3.79 -0.70 -21.99
C ARG A 21 -2.90 -0.90 -20.76
N ILE A 22 -1.95 -1.81 -20.81
CA ILE A 22 -0.98 -2.01 -19.70
C ILE A 22 -0.19 -0.72 -19.44
N LYS A 23 0.07 0.06 -20.47
CA LYS A 23 0.68 1.39 -20.35
C LYS A 23 -0.11 2.32 -19.44
N ASP A 24 -1.43 2.40 -19.61
CA ASP A 24 -2.30 3.27 -18.82
C ASP A 24 -2.26 2.86 -17.33
N VAL A 25 -2.23 1.55 -17.07
CA VAL A 25 -2.09 0.98 -15.72
C VAL A 25 -0.74 1.34 -15.09
N LEU A 26 0.36 1.21 -15.84
CA LEU A 26 1.71 1.53 -15.35
C LEU A 26 1.90 3.03 -15.10
N GLN A 27 1.20 3.88 -15.83
CA GLN A 27 1.28 5.34 -15.70
C GLN A 27 0.32 5.93 -14.67
N THR A 28 -0.55 5.12 -14.08
CA THR A 28 -1.52 5.55 -13.06
C THR A 28 -1.12 4.99 -11.70
N PRO A 29 -0.26 5.70 -10.93
CA PRO A 29 0.11 5.26 -9.57
C PRO A 29 -1.14 5.14 -8.69
N GLY A 30 -1.23 4.08 -7.89
CA GLY A 30 -2.35 3.86 -6.98
C GLY A 30 -3.62 3.31 -7.63
N MET A 31 -3.60 2.93 -8.91
CA MET A 31 -4.74 2.26 -9.55
C MET A 31 -5.10 0.93 -8.88
N PHE A 32 -4.10 0.23 -8.36
CA PHE A 32 -4.27 -0.96 -7.53
C PHE A 32 -3.58 -0.73 -6.20
N ASP A 33 -4.36 -0.73 -5.15
CA ASP A 33 -3.86 -0.60 -3.78
C ASP A 33 -4.49 -1.70 -2.92
N LEU A 34 -3.86 -2.00 -1.77
CA LEU A 34 -4.40 -2.97 -0.84
C LEU A 34 -5.63 -2.38 -0.15
N ALA A 35 -6.74 -3.07 -0.23
CA ALA A 35 -7.95 -2.74 0.50
C ALA A 35 -7.75 -3.08 2.00
N LEU A 36 -7.19 -2.14 2.74
CA LEU A 36 -6.95 -2.29 4.18
C LEU A 36 -8.02 -1.55 4.97
N PRO A 37 -8.62 -2.18 5.99
CA PRO A 37 -9.52 -1.49 6.89
C PRO A 37 -8.77 -0.38 7.64
N PHE A 38 -9.46 0.70 7.95
CA PHE A 38 -8.87 1.79 8.70
C PHE A 38 -8.86 1.47 10.20
N VAL A 39 -7.85 0.73 10.65
CA VAL A 39 -7.67 0.37 12.06
C VAL A 39 -6.48 1.12 12.63
N ILE A 40 -6.68 1.74 13.80
CA ILE A 40 -5.67 2.50 14.51
C ILE A 40 -4.70 1.54 15.20
N GLY A 41 -3.42 1.60 14.81
CA GLY A 41 -2.35 0.81 15.43
C GLY A 41 -1.74 1.50 16.64
N SER A 42 -1.44 2.81 16.52
CA SER A 42 -0.95 3.64 17.61
C SER A 42 -1.16 5.11 17.33
N ILE A 43 -1.08 5.94 18.39
CA ILE A 43 -1.20 7.39 18.31
C ILE A 43 0.12 7.96 18.83
N PRO A 44 0.98 8.51 17.96
CA PRO A 44 2.25 9.12 18.35
C PRO A 44 2.05 10.32 19.29
N GLU A 45 3.05 10.62 20.13
CA GLU A 45 3.01 11.78 21.03
C GLU A 45 2.95 13.11 20.27
N GLU A 46 3.49 13.16 19.05
CA GLU A 46 3.47 14.33 18.18
C GLU A 46 2.13 14.51 17.44
N SER A 47 1.19 13.58 17.60
CA SER A 47 -0.11 13.63 16.94
C SER A 47 -0.97 14.75 17.51
N VAL A 48 -1.70 15.44 16.63
CA VAL A 48 -2.74 16.42 17.03
C VAL A 48 -3.87 15.79 17.86
N ASN A 49 -3.99 14.47 17.83
CA ASN A 49 -4.98 13.69 18.59
C ASN A 49 -4.34 12.91 19.74
N TYR A 50 -3.09 13.21 20.13
CA TYR A 50 -2.49 12.59 21.31
C TYR A 50 -3.28 12.98 22.57
N GLY A 51 -3.64 12.01 23.36
CA GLY A 51 -4.49 12.22 24.55
C GLY A 51 -5.98 12.40 24.27
N SER A 52 -6.44 12.26 23.03
CA SER A 52 -7.86 12.19 22.70
C SER A 52 -8.47 10.84 23.13
N ASP A 53 -9.79 10.69 22.96
CA ASP A 53 -10.49 9.44 23.26
C ASP A 53 -10.24 8.31 22.25
N LEU A 54 -9.45 8.56 21.19
CA LEU A 54 -9.02 7.54 20.25
C LEU A 54 -8.14 6.49 20.95
N LYS A 55 -8.29 5.23 20.56
CA LYS A 55 -7.50 4.12 21.11
C LYS A 55 -6.95 3.22 20.00
N THR A 56 -5.87 2.53 20.35
CA THR A 56 -5.35 1.43 19.54
C THR A 56 -6.41 0.35 19.38
N GLY A 57 -6.60 -0.16 18.17
CA GLY A 57 -7.62 -1.14 17.83
C GLY A 57 -8.94 -0.55 17.34
N ASP A 58 -9.15 0.76 17.47
CA ASP A 58 -10.36 1.41 16.93
C ASP A 58 -10.38 1.26 15.40
N ARG A 59 -11.50 0.77 14.88
CA ARG A 59 -11.75 0.71 13.45
C ARG A 59 -12.64 1.86 13.04
N VAL A 60 -12.10 2.79 12.27
CA VAL A 60 -12.88 3.92 11.72
C VAL A 60 -13.84 3.40 10.66
N ILE A 61 -15.11 3.68 10.81
CA ILE A 61 -16.18 3.27 9.88
C ILE A 61 -16.91 4.45 9.24
N ARG A 62 -16.77 5.66 9.81
CA ARG A 62 -17.39 6.87 9.26
C ARG A 62 -16.55 8.10 9.61
N ILE A 63 -16.52 9.05 8.69
CA ILE A 63 -15.92 10.38 8.86
C ILE A 63 -16.95 11.42 8.46
N GLY A 64 -17.40 12.22 9.43
CA GLY A 64 -18.57 13.09 9.24
C GLY A 64 -19.80 12.25 8.84
N GLU A 65 -20.40 12.57 7.71
CA GLU A 65 -21.57 11.85 7.19
C GLU A 65 -21.23 10.71 6.20
N LYS A 66 -19.94 10.51 5.87
CA LYS A 66 -19.50 9.57 4.83
C LYS A 66 -18.96 8.28 5.47
N ASP A 67 -19.45 7.13 5.00
CA ASP A 67 -18.97 5.82 5.43
C ASP A 67 -17.56 5.53 4.88
N VAL A 68 -16.74 4.85 5.68
CA VAL A 68 -15.37 4.44 5.37
C VAL A 68 -15.28 2.93 5.47
N GLU A 69 -15.02 2.26 4.35
CA GLU A 69 -14.78 0.82 4.33
C GLU A 69 -13.27 0.52 4.38
N PHE A 70 -12.49 1.29 3.62
CA PHE A 70 -11.05 1.13 3.51
C PHE A 70 -10.31 2.45 3.74
N ILE A 71 -9.04 2.36 4.11
CA ILE A 71 -8.20 3.54 4.36
C ILE A 71 -8.13 4.49 3.15
N GLN A 72 -8.21 3.96 1.93
CA GLN A 72 -8.17 4.76 0.70
C GLN A 72 -9.37 5.72 0.61
N ASP A 73 -10.53 5.30 1.10
CA ASP A 73 -11.76 6.09 1.09
C ASP A 73 -11.64 7.31 2.02
N SER A 74 -10.90 7.17 3.12
CA SER A 74 -10.73 8.22 4.11
C SER A 74 -9.88 9.40 3.62
N ARG A 75 -8.93 9.18 2.72
CA ARG A 75 -7.97 10.20 2.27
C ARG A 75 -8.63 11.43 1.65
N PRO A 76 -9.53 11.32 0.66
CA PRO A 76 -10.22 12.50 0.10
C PRO A 76 -11.13 13.17 1.13
N MET A 77 -11.79 12.40 2.00
CA MET A 77 -12.68 12.93 3.04
C MET A 77 -11.90 13.77 4.05
N LEU A 78 -10.77 13.24 4.54
CA LEU A 78 -9.91 13.96 5.49
C LEU A 78 -9.24 15.19 4.85
N ALA A 79 -8.93 15.14 3.56
CA ALA A 79 -8.37 16.29 2.85
C ALA A 79 -9.38 17.46 2.77
N GLU A 80 -10.68 17.18 2.60
CA GLU A 80 -11.75 18.17 2.63
C GLU A 80 -11.90 18.82 4.03
N LEU A 81 -11.53 18.11 5.09
CA LEU A 81 -11.65 18.52 6.49
C LEU A 81 -10.33 19.06 7.08
N ALA A 82 -9.34 19.32 6.24
CA ALA A 82 -8.01 19.77 6.69
C ALA A 82 -8.09 21.00 7.61
N GLY A 83 -7.44 20.92 8.76
CA GLY A 83 -7.41 21.99 9.77
C GLY A 83 -8.68 22.09 10.63
N GLN A 84 -9.67 21.22 10.46
CA GLN A 84 -10.93 21.25 11.17
C GLN A 84 -11.04 20.12 12.20
N VAL A 85 -11.98 20.27 13.15
CA VAL A 85 -12.46 19.17 13.99
C VAL A 85 -13.61 18.48 13.26
N SER A 86 -13.59 17.18 13.22
CA SER A 86 -14.66 16.38 12.62
C SER A 86 -15.05 15.23 13.54
N ASP A 87 -16.33 14.88 13.49
CA ASP A 87 -16.81 13.67 14.16
C ASP A 87 -16.44 12.45 13.31
N ILE A 88 -15.94 11.43 13.97
CA ILE A 88 -15.71 10.11 13.39
C ILE A 88 -16.43 9.05 14.19
N SER A 89 -16.97 8.04 13.49
CA SER A 89 -17.49 6.85 14.16
C SER A 89 -16.46 5.73 14.09
N VAL A 90 -16.16 5.13 15.23
CA VAL A 90 -15.24 4.00 15.34
C VAL A 90 -15.97 2.79 15.94
N VAL A 91 -15.53 1.60 15.56
CA VAL A 91 -15.92 0.35 16.23
C VAL A 91 -14.82 -0.04 17.19
N ARG A 92 -15.19 -0.17 18.47
CA ARG A 92 -14.35 -0.61 19.58
C ARG A 92 -15.08 -1.71 20.34
N ASP A 93 -14.51 -2.89 20.48
CA ASP A 93 -15.08 -4.04 21.20
C ASP A 93 -16.52 -4.38 20.75
N ASN A 94 -16.83 -4.26 19.46
CA ASN A 94 -18.14 -4.40 18.80
C ASN A 94 -19.15 -3.25 19.03
N ASP A 95 -18.80 -2.24 19.79
CA ASP A 95 -19.63 -1.05 19.98
C ASP A 95 -19.21 0.07 19.02
N THR A 96 -20.19 0.82 18.53
CA THR A 96 -19.92 2.03 17.73
C THR A 96 -19.87 3.24 18.65
N ILE A 97 -18.79 3.99 18.56
CA ILE A 97 -18.54 5.18 19.39
C ILE A 97 -18.26 6.35 18.45
N ASP A 98 -18.93 7.47 18.69
CA ASP A 98 -18.67 8.72 17.96
C ASP A 98 -17.67 9.55 18.77
N LEU A 99 -16.61 10.02 18.09
CA LEU A 99 -15.50 10.77 18.68
C LEU A 99 -15.19 12.00 17.84
N ALA A 100 -14.93 13.12 18.51
CA ALA A 100 -14.42 14.31 17.85
C ALA A 100 -12.88 14.22 17.69
N VAL A 101 -12.38 14.38 16.47
CA VAL A 101 -10.96 14.33 16.16
C VAL A 101 -10.52 15.58 15.42
N GLN A 102 -9.30 16.02 15.69
CA GLN A 102 -8.66 17.10 14.95
C GLN A 102 -8.02 16.55 13.69
N VAL A 103 -8.36 17.11 12.54
CA VAL A 103 -7.66 16.86 11.28
C VAL A 103 -6.55 17.87 11.12
N ASP A 104 -5.31 17.44 10.86
CA ASP A 104 -4.18 18.34 10.64
C ASP A 104 -4.32 19.12 9.33
N THR A 105 -3.46 20.11 9.10
CA THR A 105 -3.47 20.92 7.87
C THR A 105 -3.11 20.13 6.62
N ALA A 106 -2.56 18.94 6.76
CA ALA A 106 -2.25 18.02 5.67
C ALA A 106 -3.39 16.98 5.41
N GLY A 107 -4.54 17.12 6.09
CA GLY A 107 -5.68 16.22 5.94
C GLY A 107 -5.43 14.84 6.58
N ARG A 108 -4.82 14.79 7.78
CA ARG A 108 -4.56 13.53 8.49
C ARG A 108 -4.99 13.65 9.94
N ILE A 109 -5.41 12.54 10.53
CA ILE A 109 -5.71 12.47 11.97
C ILE A 109 -4.50 12.07 12.82
N GLY A 110 -3.31 11.92 12.21
CA GLY A 110 -2.06 11.72 12.92
C GLY A 110 -1.94 10.37 13.65
N VAL A 111 -2.54 9.32 13.12
CA VAL A 111 -2.44 7.96 13.68
C VAL A 111 -1.55 7.07 12.82
N ILE A 112 -0.91 6.09 13.44
CA ILE A 112 -0.24 5.01 12.75
C ILE A 112 -1.25 3.88 12.57
N LEU A 113 -1.37 3.39 11.35
CA LEU A 113 -2.29 2.31 11.02
C LEU A 113 -1.79 0.97 11.59
N GLN A 114 -2.73 0.13 11.97
CA GLN A 114 -2.40 -1.24 12.29
C GLN A 114 -1.89 -1.94 11.02
N GLN A 115 -0.71 -2.53 11.12
CA GLN A 115 -0.17 -3.32 10.01
C GLN A 115 -1.01 -4.59 9.85
N PRO A 116 -1.27 -5.01 8.60
CA PRO A 116 -1.95 -6.27 8.37
C PRO A 116 -1.15 -7.44 8.95
N ASP A 117 -1.86 -8.43 9.44
CA ASP A 117 -1.23 -9.65 9.96
C ASP A 117 -0.36 -10.31 8.88
N VAL A 118 0.93 -10.20 9.06
CA VAL A 118 1.89 -10.87 8.17
C VAL A 118 2.06 -12.31 8.65
N ARG A 119 1.60 -13.25 7.86
CA ARG A 119 1.83 -14.66 8.14
C ARG A 119 3.32 -14.98 7.97
N THR A 120 4.02 -15.12 9.07
CA THR A 120 5.40 -15.62 9.08
C THR A 120 5.38 -17.13 8.86
N LYS A 121 6.17 -17.56 7.89
CA LYS A 121 6.37 -19.00 7.66
C LYS A 121 7.75 -19.38 8.12
N ASP A 122 7.80 -20.06 9.25
CA ASP A 122 9.08 -20.51 9.82
C ASP A 122 9.58 -21.76 9.11
N TYR A 123 10.85 -21.78 8.83
CA TYR A 123 11.53 -22.90 8.21
C TYR A 123 12.65 -23.39 9.14
N ASN A 124 12.73 -24.68 9.35
CA ASN A 124 13.91 -25.29 9.93
C ASN A 124 15.01 -25.46 8.85
N LEU A 125 16.25 -25.73 9.24
CA LEU A 125 17.38 -25.83 8.32
C LEU A 125 17.15 -26.82 7.17
N ILE A 126 16.46 -27.94 7.43
CA ILE A 126 16.21 -28.98 6.44
C ILE A 126 15.14 -28.53 5.44
N SER A 127 14.07 -27.89 5.91
CA SER A 127 12.97 -27.40 5.06
C SER A 127 13.28 -26.09 4.35
N ALA A 128 14.25 -25.31 4.86
CA ALA A 128 14.68 -24.06 4.26
C ALA A 128 15.34 -24.26 2.89
N ILE A 129 16.15 -25.32 2.73
CA ILE A 129 16.86 -25.62 1.47
C ILE A 129 15.89 -25.82 0.30
N PRO A 130 14.94 -26.78 0.33
CA PRO A 130 14.00 -26.95 -0.79
C PRO A 130 13.07 -25.74 -0.97
N ALA A 131 12.68 -25.07 0.10
CA ALA A 131 11.86 -23.86 0.02
C ALA A 131 12.64 -22.72 -0.66
N GLY A 132 13.92 -22.53 -0.33
CA GLY A 132 14.81 -21.56 -0.97
C GLY A 132 15.00 -21.86 -2.46
N ILE A 133 15.27 -23.10 -2.84
CA ILE A 133 15.39 -23.51 -4.24
C ILE A 133 14.10 -23.18 -5.00
N LYS A 134 12.95 -23.60 -4.48
CA LYS A 134 11.65 -23.31 -5.09
C LYS A 134 11.40 -21.82 -5.25
N LYS A 135 11.72 -21.04 -4.22
CA LYS A 135 11.57 -19.58 -4.25
C LYS A 135 12.48 -18.95 -5.30
N THR A 136 13.73 -19.40 -5.41
CA THR A 136 14.69 -18.93 -6.41
C THR A 136 14.17 -19.14 -7.82
N PHE A 137 13.75 -20.35 -8.18
CA PHE A 137 13.19 -20.62 -9.50
C PHE A 137 11.92 -19.84 -9.78
N SER A 138 11.04 -19.67 -8.79
CA SER A 138 9.85 -18.83 -8.92
C SER A 138 10.20 -17.37 -9.18
N THR A 139 11.22 -16.86 -8.48
CA THR A 139 11.69 -15.47 -8.64
C THR A 139 12.33 -15.25 -10.01
N ILE A 140 13.18 -16.18 -10.45
CA ILE A 140 13.78 -16.13 -11.80
C ILE A 140 12.67 -16.15 -12.86
N GLY A 141 11.67 -17.02 -12.71
CA GLY A 141 10.51 -17.06 -13.61
C GLY A 141 9.76 -15.72 -13.67
N GLY A 142 9.59 -15.05 -12.53
CA GLY A 142 9.05 -13.69 -12.47
C GLY A 142 9.90 -12.69 -13.25
N TYR A 143 11.19 -12.64 -13.00
CA TYR A 143 12.11 -11.76 -13.74
C TYR A 143 12.09 -11.98 -15.26
N LEU A 144 11.99 -13.24 -15.72
CA LEU A 144 11.86 -13.53 -17.16
C LEU A 144 10.54 -13.00 -17.73
N GLN A 145 9.44 -13.06 -16.96
CA GLN A 145 8.17 -12.48 -17.36
C GLN A 145 8.24 -10.95 -17.43
N ASP A 146 8.87 -10.31 -16.45
CA ASP A 146 9.05 -8.86 -16.42
C ASP A 146 9.95 -8.39 -17.59
N LEU A 147 11.02 -9.13 -17.85
CA LEU A 147 11.89 -8.87 -18.99
C LEU A 147 11.13 -9.02 -20.32
N LYS A 148 10.31 -10.04 -20.47
CA LYS A 148 9.42 -10.21 -21.62
C LYS A 148 8.49 -9.02 -21.78
N LEU A 149 7.91 -8.51 -20.68
CA LEU A 149 7.03 -7.34 -20.70
C LEU A 149 7.77 -6.10 -21.22
N VAL A 150 9.00 -5.86 -20.73
CA VAL A 150 9.84 -4.73 -21.16
C VAL A 150 10.26 -4.85 -22.63
N LEU A 151 10.57 -6.06 -23.08
CA LEU A 151 10.98 -6.32 -24.47
C LEU A 151 9.81 -6.35 -25.46
N THR A 152 8.56 -6.35 -24.98
CA THR A 152 7.38 -6.34 -25.84
C THR A 152 7.03 -4.90 -26.24
N PRO A 153 7.18 -4.50 -27.52
CA PRO A 153 7.01 -3.10 -27.95
C PRO A 153 5.59 -2.56 -27.69
N SER A 154 4.58 -3.42 -27.78
CA SER A 154 3.17 -3.03 -27.60
C SER A 154 2.83 -2.57 -26.18
N THR A 155 3.61 -2.95 -25.17
CA THR A 155 3.39 -2.55 -23.77
C THR A 155 4.01 -1.19 -23.45
N GLU A 156 4.95 -0.71 -24.28
CA GLU A 156 5.80 0.47 -24.02
C GLU A 156 6.46 0.47 -22.61
N ALA A 157 6.52 -0.69 -21.95
CA ALA A 157 7.06 -0.83 -20.61
C ALA A 157 8.54 -0.43 -20.53
N TYR A 158 9.27 -0.51 -21.65
CA TYR A 158 10.66 -0.04 -21.74
C TYR A 158 10.81 1.46 -21.44
N LYS A 159 9.75 2.27 -21.62
CA LYS A 159 9.76 3.70 -21.28
C LYS A 159 9.68 3.95 -19.76
N SER A 160 9.19 2.98 -19.00
CA SER A 160 9.11 3.03 -17.53
C SER A 160 10.41 2.53 -16.87
N VAL A 161 11.30 1.88 -17.63
CA VAL A 161 12.62 1.50 -17.13
C VAL A 161 13.46 2.77 -17.06
N GLY A 162 13.84 3.14 -15.84
CA GLY A 162 14.67 4.31 -15.60
C GLY A 162 15.94 4.28 -16.46
N SER A 163 16.32 5.45 -16.98
CA SER A 163 17.56 5.56 -17.73
C SER A 163 18.78 5.29 -16.83
N PHE A 164 19.94 5.01 -17.41
CA PHE A 164 21.22 4.92 -16.67
C PHE A 164 21.45 6.12 -15.75
N ILE A 165 20.92 7.29 -16.10
CA ILE A 165 20.95 8.50 -15.28
C ILE A 165 20.14 8.32 -13.99
N ALA A 166 18.94 7.74 -14.08
CA ALA A 166 18.11 7.46 -12.91
C ALA A 166 18.76 6.43 -11.98
N ILE A 167 19.42 5.40 -12.54
CA ILE A 167 20.21 4.44 -11.76
C ILE A 167 21.40 5.16 -11.09
N GLY A 168 22.08 6.07 -11.80
CA GLY A 168 23.16 6.87 -11.24
C GLY A 168 22.72 7.78 -10.08
N GLN A 169 21.48 8.26 -10.09
CA GLN A 169 20.92 9.10 -9.02
C GLN A 169 20.62 8.33 -7.71
N ILE A 170 20.52 7.00 -7.75
CA ILE A 170 20.36 6.16 -6.56
C ILE A 170 21.66 6.12 -5.75
N PHE A 171 22.81 6.30 -6.41
CA PHE A 171 24.09 6.32 -5.73
C PHE A 171 24.30 7.65 -4.98
N PRO A 172 24.74 7.61 -3.69
CA PRO A 172 25.02 8.83 -2.94
C PRO A 172 26.14 9.62 -3.60
N SER A 173 26.05 10.94 -3.55
CA SER A 173 27.05 11.87 -4.10
C SER A 173 28.44 11.75 -3.42
N ALA A 174 28.49 11.22 -2.19
CA ALA A 174 29.69 10.88 -1.47
C ALA A 174 29.79 9.37 -1.28
N TRP A 175 31.01 8.81 -1.41
CA TRP A 175 31.24 7.39 -1.26
C TRP A 175 30.94 6.94 0.16
N ASN A 176 30.03 5.97 0.31
CA ASN A 176 29.66 5.35 1.57
C ASN A 176 29.50 3.85 1.37
N TRP A 177 30.35 3.06 2.04
CA TRP A 177 30.35 1.61 1.93
C TRP A 177 29.02 0.96 2.31
N PHE A 178 28.36 1.48 3.33
CA PHE A 178 27.07 0.94 3.78
C PHE A 178 25.98 1.16 2.72
N SER A 179 25.89 2.37 2.16
CA SER A 179 24.95 2.67 1.09
C SER A 179 25.25 1.86 -0.17
N PHE A 180 26.52 1.72 -0.53
CA PHE A 180 26.94 0.90 -1.67
C PHE A 180 26.55 -0.56 -1.51
N LEU A 181 26.80 -1.18 -0.35
CA LEU A 181 26.41 -2.56 -0.07
C LEU A 181 24.89 -2.75 -0.05
N ASN A 182 24.13 -1.77 0.47
CA ASN A 182 22.68 -1.82 0.43
C ASN A 182 22.13 -1.76 -1.00
N ILE A 183 22.69 -0.90 -1.85
CA ILE A 183 22.28 -0.81 -3.26
C ILE A 183 22.64 -2.10 -4.01
N LEU A 184 23.78 -2.70 -3.69
CA LEU A 184 24.21 -3.96 -4.31
C LEU A 184 23.34 -5.15 -3.87
N ALA A 185 22.77 -5.11 -2.66
CA ALA A 185 21.88 -6.13 -2.11
C ALA A 185 20.42 -6.01 -2.53
N MET A 186 20.04 -4.89 -3.15
CA MET A 186 18.67 -4.57 -3.60
C MET A 186 18.38 -5.16 -4.98
#